data_74307567fdb3ec4e03776b1af7a07c8b
#
_entry.id   74307567fdb3ec4e03776b1af7a07c8b
#
_cell.length_a   1.000
_cell.length_b   1.000
_cell.length_c   1.000
_cell.angle_alpha   90.00
_cell.angle_beta   90.00
_cell.angle_gamma   90.00
#
_symmetry.space_group_name_H-M   'P 1'
#
loop_
_entity.id
_entity.type
_entity.pdbx_description
1 polymer ?
#
loop_
_entity_poly.entity_id
_entity_poly.type
_entity_poly.pdbx_seq_one_letter_code
_entity_poly.pdbx_strand_id
1 'polypeptide(L)'
;MQIPISKAKRRLAIAALGLAAILWPSTIGAGAQQSAMAADGKDQPYVIEYYYKAKWGHAEEFLALFKKNHYPVLKKEIELGRMLKVSMTVPRYHTTEDGRWDYRVTIVYKNAVIANDNFDSSALIKQLYPEQETYKKEEQRRFEILEAHWDLPIKDLDLDAH
;
A
#
# COMPACT_ATOMS: atom_id res chain seq x y z
N MET A 1 -40.96 -46.64 28.18
CA MET A 1 -40.06 -47.78 27.92
C MET A 1 -38.64 -47.29 28.01
N GLN A 2 -38.03 -47.44 29.19
CA GLN A 2 -36.70 -46.92 29.50
C GLN A 2 -35.67 -48.03 29.30
N ILE A 3 -34.53 -47.68 28.65
CA ILE A 3 -33.40 -48.59 28.47
C ILE A 3 -32.24 -48.05 29.31
N PRO A 4 -31.60 -48.86 30.18
CA PRO A 4 -30.55 -48.36 31.08
C PRO A 4 -29.18 -48.33 30.46
N ILE A 5 -28.42 -47.31 30.88
CA ILE A 5 -27.03 -47.03 30.46
C ILE A 5 -26.07 -47.83 31.35
N SER A 6 -25.29 -48.71 30.76
CA SER A 6 -24.20 -49.46 31.41
C SER A 6 -22.92 -48.64 31.47
N LYS A 7 -22.40 -48.44 32.70
CA LYS A 7 -21.09 -47.82 32.98
C LYS A 7 -19.98 -48.89 32.91
N ALA A 8 -19.13 -48.81 31.89
CA ALA A 8 -17.89 -49.59 31.86
C ALA A 8 -16.69 -48.68 32.22
N LYS A 9 -16.08 -48.92 33.37
CA LYS A 9 -14.81 -48.31 33.80
C LYS A 9 -13.66 -49.00 33.07
N ARG A 10 -12.93 -48.26 32.21
CA ARG A 10 -11.62 -48.70 31.71
C ARG A 10 -10.52 -47.90 32.38
N ARG A 11 -9.62 -48.64 33.01
CA ARG A 11 -8.39 -48.13 33.66
C ARG A 11 -7.39 -47.72 32.56
N LEU A 12 -6.92 -46.49 32.62
CA LEU A 12 -5.85 -45.98 31.76
C LEU A 12 -4.51 -46.32 32.41
N ALA A 13 -3.67 -47.04 31.70
CA ALA A 13 -2.26 -47.22 32.04
C ALA A 13 -1.46 -45.98 31.54
N ILE A 14 -0.72 -45.35 32.44
CA ILE A 14 0.15 -44.21 32.15
C ILE A 14 1.47 -44.78 31.63
N ALA A 15 1.74 -44.60 30.34
CA ALA A 15 3.08 -44.80 29.77
C ALA A 15 3.78 -43.45 29.73
N ALA A 16 4.83 -43.29 30.53
CA ALA A 16 5.70 -42.12 30.50
C ALA A 16 6.61 -42.20 29.26
N LEU A 17 6.37 -41.35 28.27
CA LEU A 17 7.31 -41.07 27.18
C LEU A 17 8.06 -39.77 27.49
N GLY A 18 9.36 -39.91 27.61
CA GLY A 18 10.28 -38.78 27.79
C GLY A 18 10.26 -37.82 26.59
N LEU A 19 9.97 -36.55 26.84
CA LEU A 19 10.15 -35.48 25.90
C LEU A 19 11.63 -35.08 25.84
N ALA A 20 12.32 -35.44 24.77
CA ALA A 20 13.55 -34.79 24.40
C ALA A 20 13.26 -33.39 23.90
N ALA A 21 13.58 -32.37 24.68
CA ALA A 21 13.49 -30.98 24.26
C ALA A 21 14.59 -30.70 23.23
N ILE A 22 14.20 -30.65 21.97
CA ILE A 22 15.04 -30.11 20.89
C ILE A 22 14.97 -28.58 21.02
N LEU A 23 16.03 -28.01 21.59
CA LEU A 23 16.25 -26.55 21.58
C LEU A 23 16.59 -26.13 20.15
N TRP A 24 15.61 -25.63 19.43
CA TRP A 24 15.83 -24.88 18.20
C TRP A 24 16.37 -23.48 18.58
N PRO A 25 17.50 -23.05 18.00
CA PRO A 25 17.95 -21.69 18.22
C PRO A 25 16.98 -20.75 17.51
N SER A 26 16.20 -20.03 18.31
CA SER A 26 15.23 -19.04 17.84
C SER A 26 15.93 -17.82 17.28
N THR A 27 15.77 -17.58 15.99
CA THR A 27 15.48 -16.28 15.37
C THR A 27 16.15 -15.04 15.96
N ILE A 28 17.42 -14.83 15.62
CA ILE A 28 18.01 -13.50 15.55
C ILE A 28 18.14 -13.15 14.06
N GLY A 29 17.11 -12.60 13.46
CA GLY A 29 17.15 -12.26 12.03
C GLY A 29 16.14 -11.18 11.60
N ALA A 30 14.95 -11.13 12.20
CA ALA A 30 13.90 -10.20 11.74
C ALA A 30 14.13 -8.76 12.19
N GLY A 31 14.73 -8.53 13.36
CA GLY A 31 14.95 -7.18 13.89
C GLY A 31 16.11 -6.42 13.23
N ALA A 32 17.12 -7.12 12.77
CA ALA A 32 18.28 -6.51 12.13
C ALA A 32 17.96 -6.05 10.69
N GLN A 33 17.12 -6.80 9.99
CA GLN A 33 16.71 -6.46 8.62
C GLN A 33 15.76 -5.26 8.58
N GLN A 34 14.89 -5.15 9.57
CA GLN A 34 13.98 -4.00 9.70
C GLN A 34 14.71 -2.73 10.14
N SER A 35 15.75 -2.85 10.98
CA SER A 35 16.62 -1.73 11.37
C SER A 35 17.53 -1.27 10.23
N ALA A 36 18.03 -2.17 9.37
CA ALA A 36 18.82 -1.83 8.19
C ALA A 36 17.98 -1.08 7.14
N MET A 37 16.73 -1.50 6.89
CA MET A 37 15.80 -0.76 6.01
C MET A 37 15.47 0.63 6.55
N ALA A 38 15.39 0.81 7.87
CA ALA A 38 15.12 2.11 8.49
C ALA A 38 16.35 3.05 8.50
N ALA A 39 17.56 2.52 8.47
CA ALA A 39 18.79 3.30 8.44
C ALA A 39 19.15 3.78 7.02
N ASP A 40 18.87 2.97 5.99
CA ASP A 40 19.18 3.27 4.59
C ASP A 40 18.21 4.33 3.98
N GLY A 41 17.07 4.59 4.63
CA GLY A 41 15.98 5.38 4.04
C GLY A 41 15.93 6.86 4.41
N LYS A 42 16.77 7.36 5.33
CA LYS A 42 16.62 8.74 5.83
C LYS A 42 17.02 9.81 4.83
N ASP A 43 17.95 9.51 3.94
CA ASP A 43 18.51 10.48 3.00
C ASP A 43 18.39 10.06 1.51
N GLN A 44 17.76 8.92 1.23
CA GLN A 44 17.57 8.43 -0.14
C GLN A 44 16.14 8.71 -0.63
N PRO A 45 15.96 9.07 -1.89
CA PRO A 45 14.63 9.17 -2.49
C PRO A 45 13.83 7.88 -2.32
N TYR A 46 12.56 8.02 -2.00
CA TYR A 46 11.64 6.91 -1.83
C TYR A 46 10.56 6.95 -2.90
N VAL A 47 10.41 5.86 -3.65
CA VAL A 47 9.55 5.82 -4.83
C VAL A 47 8.33 4.95 -4.56
N ILE A 48 7.15 5.50 -4.85
CA ILE A 48 5.89 4.75 -4.82
C ILE A 48 5.22 4.87 -6.19
N GLU A 49 4.78 3.75 -6.72
CA GLU A 49 3.93 3.67 -7.90
C GLU A 49 2.48 3.43 -7.48
N TYR A 50 1.59 4.29 -7.95
CA TYR A 50 0.15 4.26 -7.70
C TYR A 50 -0.56 3.83 -8.97
N TYR A 51 -1.21 2.68 -8.95
CA TYR A 51 -1.90 2.12 -10.11
C TYR A 51 -3.40 2.34 -9.98
N TYR A 52 -4.01 2.73 -11.09
CA TYR A 52 -5.45 3.01 -11.17
C TYR A 52 -6.05 2.20 -12.31
N LYS A 53 -7.02 1.35 -11.98
CA LYS A 53 -7.86 0.62 -12.92
C LYS A 53 -9.25 1.24 -12.86
N ALA A 54 -9.62 1.99 -13.89
CA ALA A 54 -10.96 2.58 -13.99
C ALA A 54 -11.98 1.55 -14.48
N LYS A 55 -13.23 1.72 -14.08
CA LYS A 55 -14.34 0.99 -14.71
C LYS A 55 -14.38 1.31 -16.20
N TRP A 56 -14.81 0.36 -17.00
CA TRP A 56 -14.91 0.54 -18.45
C TRP A 56 -15.70 1.80 -18.80
N GLY A 57 -15.14 2.62 -19.71
CA GLY A 57 -15.72 3.89 -20.13
C GLY A 57 -15.45 5.09 -19.21
N HIS A 58 -14.78 4.91 -18.05
CA HIS A 58 -14.54 5.98 -17.07
C HIS A 58 -13.08 6.44 -16.96
N ALA A 59 -12.16 5.91 -17.77
CA ALA A 59 -10.75 6.28 -17.67
C ALA A 59 -10.51 7.77 -17.90
N GLU A 60 -11.12 8.37 -18.92
CA GLU A 60 -10.97 9.79 -19.20
C GLU A 60 -11.60 10.68 -18.10
N GLU A 61 -12.77 10.28 -17.56
CA GLU A 61 -13.39 10.98 -16.42
C GLU A 61 -12.47 10.95 -15.20
N PHE A 62 -11.87 9.79 -14.89
CA PHE A 62 -10.88 9.67 -13.82
C PHE A 62 -9.71 10.64 -14.03
N LEU A 63 -9.14 10.66 -15.24
CA LEU A 63 -8.00 11.53 -15.55
C LEU A 63 -8.36 13.01 -15.39
N ALA A 64 -9.55 13.41 -15.84
CA ALA A 64 -10.02 14.78 -15.70
C ALA A 64 -10.15 15.19 -14.24
N LEU A 65 -10.76 14.36 -13.40
CA LEU A 65 -10.91 14.60 -11.97
C LEU A 65 -9.54 14.57 -11.23
N PHE A 66 -8.65 13.64 -11.60
CA PHE A 66 -7.29 13.60 -11.06
C PHE A 66 -6.54 14.90 -11.34
N LYS A 67 -6.54 15.36 -12.60
CA LYS A 67 -5.88 16.61 -13.00
C LYS A 67 -6.50 17.84 -12.35
N LYS A 68 -7.81 17.86 -12.14
CA LYS A 68 -8.53 18.97 -11.55
C LYS A 68 -8.30 19.06 -10.03
N ASN A 69 -8.42 17.95 -9.32
CA ASN A 69 -8.55 17.96 -7.86
C ASN A 69 -7.31 17.40 -7.14
N HIS A 70 -6.69 16.34 -7.67
CA HIS A 70 -5.62 15.65 -6.96
C HIS A 70 -4.23 16.18 -7.33
N TYR A 71 -3.95 16.33 -8.61
CA TYR A 71 -2.65 16.79 -9.08
C TYR A 71 -2.21 18.17 -8.54
N PRO A 72 -3.11 19.18 -8.39
CA PRO A 72 -2.73 20.45 -7.79
C PRO A 72 -2.24 20.32 -6.33
N VAL A 73 -2.79 19.40 -5.55
CA VAL A 73 -2.32 19.10 -4.18
C VAL A 73 -0.89 18.52 -4.24
N LEU A 74 -0.64 17.54 -5.12
CA LEU A 74 0.69 16.96 -5.31
C LEU A 74 1.72 18.01 -5.74
N LYS A 75 1.34 18.96 -6.61
CA LYS A 75 2.23 20.09 -6.96
C LYS A 75 2.60 20.93 -5.75
N LYS A 76 1.67 21.18 -4.84
CA LYS A 76 1.97 21.91 -3.59
C LYS A 76 2.93 21.14 -2.70
N GLU A 77 2.82 19.82 -2.64
CA GLU A 77 3.76 19.00 -1.89
C GLU A 77 5.18 18.99 -2.51
N ILE A 78 5.28 19.11 -3.84
CA ILE A 78 6.58 19.35 -4.51
C ILE A 78 7.14 20.71 -4.11
N GLU A 79 6.32 21.79 -4.14
CA GLU A 79 6.73 23.13 -3.73
C GLU A 79 7.20 23.18 -2.27
N LEU A 80 6.61 22.36 -1.40
CA LEU A 80 7.01 22.18 -0.01
C LEU A 80 8.28 21.31 0.18
N GLY A 81 8.85 20.76 -0.89
CA GLY A 81 10.03 19.91 -0.85
C GLY A 81 9.79 18.52 -0.24
N ARG A 82 8.55 18.08 -0.16
CA ARG A 82 8.16 16.74 0.32
C ARG A 82 8.34 15.70 -0.78
N MET A 83 7.99 16.07 -1.99
CA MET A 83 8.15 15.27 -3.20
C MET A 83 9.19 15.91 -4.12
N LEU A 84 9.97 15.09 -4.80
CA LEU A 84 10.96 15.50 -5.80
C LEU A 84 10.37 15.49 -7.21
N LYS A 85 9.45 14.54 -7.46
CA LYS A 85 8.86 14.36 -8.79
C LYS A 85 7.52 13.65 -8.67
N VAL A 86 6.58 14.04 -9.53
CA VAL A 86 5.35 13.31 -9.84
C VAL A 86 5.27 13.14 -11.35
N SER A 87 5.01 11.94 -11.82
CA SER A 87 4.79 11.63 -13.23
C SER A 87 3.63 10.65 -13.38
N MET A 88 2.95 10.71 -14.52
CA MET A 88 1.90 9.77 -14.87
C MET A 88 2.26 9.05 -16.17
N THR A 89 2.03 7.76 -16.21
CA THR A 89 2.25 6.89 -17.37
C THR A 89 0.94 6.22 -17.76
N VAL A 90 0.76 5.96 -19.03
CA VAL A 90 -0.33 5.15 -19.60
C VAL A 90 0.27 3.96 -20.33
N PRO A 91 -0.37 2.80 -20.35
CA PRO A 91 0.10 1.68 -21.16
C PRO A 91 0.02 2.04 -22.63
N ARG A 92 1.03 1.65 -23.41
CA ARG A 92 1.04 1.85 -24.85
C ARG A 92 0.15 0.84 -25.58
N TYR A 93 0.03 -0.36 -25.00
CA TYR A 93 -0.78 -1.46 -25.50
C TYR A 93 -1.71 -1.97 -24.40
N HIS A 94 -2.84 -2.58 -24.80
CA HIS A 94 -3.73 -3.26 -23.87
C HIS A 94 -3.12 -4.61 -23.42
N THR A 95 -3.53 -5.05 -22.24
CA THR A 95 -3.19 -6.35 -21.67
C THR A 95 -4.47 -7.11 -21.31
N THR A 96 -4.33 -8.27 -20.69
CA THR A 96 -5.47 -9.02 -20.16
C THR A 96 -6.21 -8.21 -19.09
N GLU A 97 -7.49 -8.52 -18.88
CA GLU A 97 -8.31 -7.79 -17.90
C GLU A 97 -7.73 -7.87 -16.50
N ASP A 98 -7.15 -9.02 -16.11
CA ASP A 98 -6.54 -9.21 -14.80
C ASP A 98 -5.29 -8.35 -14.59
N GLY A 99 -4.53 -8.11 -15.66
CA GLY A 99 -3.32 -7.27 -15.62
C GLY A 99 -3.55 -5.82 -16.02
N ARG A 100 -4.79 -5.42 -16.36
CA ARG A 100 -5.10 -4.07 -16.84
C ARG A 100 -4.97 -3.02 -15.74
N TRP A 101 -4.32 -1.94 -16.10
CA TRP A 101 -4.40 -0.65 -15.42
C TRP A 101 -4.47 0.45 -16.48
N ASP A 102 -5.09 1.57 -16.15
CA ASP A 102 -5.28 2.68 -17.08
C ASP A 102 -4.25 3.79 -16.87
N TYR A 103 -3.91 4.04 -15.60
CA TYR A 103 -2.92 5.05 -15.21
C TYR A 103 -2.00 4.51 -14.13
N ARG A 104 -0.72 4.88 -14.23
CA ARG A 104 0.28 4.69 -13.18
C ARG A 104 0.89 6.04 -12.85
N VAL A 105 0.74 6.48 -11.62
CA VAL A 105 1.40 7.68 -11.10
C VAL A 105 2.63 7.23 -10.32
N THR A 106 3.80 7.78 -10.67
CA THR A 106 5.03 7.56 -9.93
C THR A 106 5.35 8.81 -9.15
N ILE A 107 5.43 8.68 -7.82
CA ILE A 107 5.83 9.75 -6.91
C ILE A 107 7.19 9.41 -6.33
N VAL A 108 8.14 10.34 -6.50
CA VAL A 108 9.44 10.28 -5.86
C VAL A 108 9.40 11.21 -4.65
N TYR A 109 9.31 10.64 -3.46
CA TYR A 109 9.39 11.38 -2.21
C TYR A 109 10.83 11.71 -1.85
N LYS A 110 11.03 12.75 -1.05
CA LYS A 110 12.35 13.14 -0.58
C LYS A 110 13.07 11.98 0.15
N ASN A 111 12.33 11.22 0.94
CA ASN A 111 12.80 10.01 1.62
C ASN A 111 11.63 9.19 2.17
N ALA A 112 11.92 8.01 2.72
CA ALA A 112 10.93 7.12 3.31
C ALA A 112 10.21 7.72 4.52
N VAL A 113 10.85 8.57 5.31
CA VAL A 113 10.23 9.22 6.48
C VAL A 113 9.11 10.14 6.02
N ILE A 114 9.38 10.97 5.02
CA ILE A 114 8.40 11.89 4.43
C ILE A 114 7.27 11.12 3.72
N ALA A 115 7.59 10.01 3.03
CA ALA A 115 6.57 9.21 2.35
C ALA A 115 5.58 8.54 3.31
N ASN A 116 6.01 8.25 4.54
CA ASN A 116 5.22 7.53 5.53
C ASN A 116 4.79 8.39 6.73
N ASP A 117 4.99 9.70 6.69
CA ASP A 117 4.49 10.59 7.73
C ASP A 117 2.96 10.82 7.60
N ASN A 118 2.36 11.33 8.66
CA ASN A 118 0.95 11.67 8.68
C ASN A 118 0.73 13.14 8.27
N PHE A 119 1.24 13.52 7.08
CA PHE A 119 1.08 14.88 6.60
C PHE A 119 -0.40 15.24 6.40
N ASP A 120 -0.85 16.28 7.08
CA ASP A 120 -2.21 16.81 6.92
C ASP A 120 -2.26 17.83 5.79
N SER A 121 -2.75 17.42 4.63
CA SER A 121 -2.96 18.29 3.46
C SER A 121 -4.24 19.14 3.53
N SER A 122 -5.04 19.05 4.60
CA SER A 122 -6.34 19.72 4.71
C SER A 122 -6.28 21.24 4.51
N ALA A 123 -5.24 21.89 5.03
CA ALA A 123 -5.04 23.33 4.85
C ALA A 123 -4.78 23.70 3.39
N LEU A 124 -3.96 22.90 2.68
CA LEU A 124 -3.68 23.08 1.26
C LEU A 124 -4.94 22.89 0.41
N ILE A 125 -5.72 21.84 0.73
CA ILE A 125 -6.99 21.54 0.04
C ILE A 125 -7.97 22.68 0.21
N LYS A 126 -8.14 23.23 1.42
CA LYS A 126 -9.02 24.38 1.66
C LYS A 126 -8.58 25.62 0.89
N GLN A 127 -7.30 25.85 0.78
CA GLN A 127 -6.76 26.98 0.02
C GLN A 127 -6.98 26.82 -1.49
N LEU A 128 -6.75 25.61 -2.03
CA LEU A 128 -6.89 25.32 -3.46
C LEU A 128 -8.35 25.25 -3.91
N TYR A 129 -9.23 24.78 -3.03
CA TYR A 129 -10.65 24.51 -3.35
C TYR A 129 -11.56 25.16 -2.30
N PRO A 130 -11.89 26.45 -2.45
CA PRO A 130 -12.82 27.13 -1.53
C PRO A 130 -14.18 26.43 -1.46
N GLU A 131 -14.68 25.91 -2.60
CA GLU A 131 -15.92 25.16 -2.72
C GLU A 131 -15.77 23.71 -2.25
N GLN A 132 -15.62 23.53 -0.94
CA GLN A 132 -15.28 22.23 -0.33
C GLN A 132 -16.30 21.12 -0.65
N GLU A 133 -17.60 21.45 -0.75
CA GLU A 133 -18.62 20.44 -1.06
C GLU A 133 -18.51 19.91 -2.50
N THR A 134 -18.17 20.78 -3.45
CA THR A 134 -17.89 20.36 -4.83
C THR A 134 -16.64 19.49 -4.89
N TYR A 135 -15.56 19.93 -4.22
CA TYR A 135 -14.33 19.17 -4.15
C TYR A 135 -14.54 17.75 -3.59
N LYS A 136 -15.24 17.63 -2.45
CA LYS A 136 -15.53 16.33 -1.82
C LYS A 136 -16.34 15.41 -2.74
N LYS A 137 -17.36 15.92 -3.40
CA LYS A 137 -18.18 15.15 -4.34
C LYS A 137 -17.35 14.64 -5.53
N GLU A 138 -16.50 15.48 -6.07
CA GLU A 138 -15.64 15.12 -7.20
C GLU A 138 -14.54 14.11 -6.79
N GLU A 139 -13.94 14.26 -5.61
CA GLU A 139 -12.98 13.28 -5.07
C GLU A 139 -13.67 11.95 -4.77
N GLN A 140 -14.87 11.96 -4.19
CA GLN A 140 -15.66 10.74 -4.01
C GLN A 140 -15.95 10.10 -5.38
N ARG A 141 -16.41 10.88 -6.36
CA ARG A 141 -16.66 10.37 -7.72
C ARG A 141 -15.42 9.76 -8.35
N ARG A 142 -14.26 10.38 -8.17
CA ARG A 142 -12.98 9.86 -8.68
C ARG A 142 -12.67 8.45 -8.16
N PHE A 143 -13.01 8.14 -6.91
CA PHE A 143 -12.87 6.79 -6.35
C PHE A 143 -13.99 5.84 -6.77
N GLU A 144 -15.22 6.31 -6.88
CA GLU A 144 -16.38 5.48 -7.29
C GLU A 144 -16.22 4.87 -8.68
N ILE A 145 -15.54 5.59 -9.57
CA ILE A 145 -15.30 5.12 -10.95
C ILE A 145 -14.07 4.22 -11.08
N LEU A 146 -13.35 3.95 -10.01
CA LEU A 146 -12.29 2.95 -10.00
C LEU A 146 -12.88 1.55 -9.78
N GLU A 147 -12.30 0.59 -10.49
CA GLU A 147 -12.48 -0.84 -10.25
C GLU A 147 -11.45 -1.36 -9.24
N ALA A 148 -10.21 -0.88 -9.36
CA ALA A 148 -9.11 -1.21 -8.46
C ALA A 148 -8.10 -0.06 -8.37
N HIS A 149 -7.44 0.01 -7.22
CA HIS A 149 -6.33 0.92 -6.95
C HIS A 149 -5.36 0.24 -6.00
N TRP A 150 -4.06 0.33 -6.28
CA TRP A 150 -3.02 -0.23 -5.41
C TRP A 150 -1.74 0.58 -5.49
N ASP A 151 -0.97 0.56 -4.41
CA ASP A 151 0.24 1.33 -4.22
C ASP A 151 1.41 0.36 -4.01
N LEU A 152 2.48 0.55 -4.76
CA LEU A 152 3.68 -0.28 -4.70
C LEU A 152 4.90 0.59 -4.42
N PRO A 153 5.46 0.55 -3.20
CA PRO A 153 6.82 1.01 -2.98
C PRO A 153 7.79 0.18 -3.83
N ILE A 154 8.63 0.86 -4.58
CA ILE A 154 9.62 0.21 -5.44
C ILE A 154 11.02 0.65 -5.07
N LYS A 155 12.00 -0.21 -5.33
CA LYS A 155 13.42 0.05 -5.16
C LYS A 155 14.17 -0.51 -6.35
N ASP A 156 15.10 0.27 -6.88
CA ASP A 156 16.04 -0.24 -7.87
C ASP A 156 16.95 -1.30 -7.23
N LEU A 157 17.17 -2.38 -7.95
CA LEU A 157 18.12 -3.41 -7.58
C LEU A 157 19.38 -3.24 -8.42
N ASP A 158 20.51 -3.09 -7.75
CA ASP A 158 21.81 -3.15 -8.41
C ASP A 158 22.09 -4.61 -8.79
N LEU A 159 22.07 -4.91 -10.09
CA LEU A 159 22.31 -6.25 -10.61
C LEU A 159 23.80 -6.66 -10.61
N ASP A 160 24.71 -5.70 -10.44
CA ASP A 160 26.15 -5.92 -10.37
C ASP A 160 26.67 -6.05 -8.93
N ALA A 161 25.83 -5.77 -7.93
CA ALA A 161 26.17 -5.96 -6.52
C ALA A 161 26.24 -7.46 -6.17
N HIS A 162 27.34 -7.87 -5.53
CA HIS A 162 27.62 -9.24 -5.07
C HIS A 162 27.46 -9.39 -3.57
#